data_97bfe67e2dea80fe23f972d956e1a6b4
#
_entry.id   97bfe67e2dea80fe23f972d956e1a6b4
#
_cell.length_a   1.000
_cell.length_b   1.000
_cell.length_c   1.000
_cell.angle_alpha   90.00
_cell.angle_beta   90.00
_cell.angle_gamma   90.00
#
_symmetry.space_group_name_H-M   'P 1'
#
loop_
_entity.id
_entity.type
_entity.pdbx_description
1 polymer ?
#
loop_
_entity_poly.entity_id
_entity_poly.type
_entity_poly.pdbx_seq_one_letter_code
_entity_poly.pdbx_strand_id
1 'polypeptide(L)'
;MASEFDLTRVHKSGAIWNVEKLDWINAQYIKRLESSKFKEIAGINALPDAAIPFVTERLDKLTDIGNYNYFWEKPIYDKELLRWKSGSLEDVKRSLKMSKKIIENHNFKIESSKEALRLLLDDAGKSLDNRGLVYWPLRVALSGKDKSPDPVEIAFVLGKESTLNRIDDALVKI
;
A
#
# COMPACT_ATOMS: atom_id res chain seq x y z
N MET A 1 8.52 33.44 -4.69
CA MET A 1 7.26 33.96 -5.29
C MET A 1 7.37 35.42 -5.72
N ALA A 2 7.76 36.37 -4.83
CA ALA A 2 7.84 37.79 -5.26
C ALA A 2 8.88 38.04 -6.36
N SER A 3 9.98 37.31 -6.38
CA SER A 3 11.05 37.41 -7.39
C SER A 3 10.68 36.81 -8.77
N GLU A 4 9.59 36.04 -8.82
CA GLU A 4 9.13 35.36 -10.05
C GLU A 4 7.86 36.01 -10.61
N PHE A 5 7.34 37.04 -9.93
CA PHE A 5 6.18 37.78 -10.36
C PHE A 5 6.51 38.75 -11.50
N ASP A 6 5.85 38.58 -12.63
CA ASP A 6 6.03 39.43 -13.80
C ASP A 6 4.65 39.93 -14.29
N LEU A 7 4.47 41.25 -14.31
CA LEU A 7 3.22 41.90 -14.75
C LEU A 7 2.88 41.59 -16.21
N THR A 8 3.86 41.30 -17.05
CA THR A 8 3.65 40.94 -18.45
C THR A 8 2.95 39.60 -18.62
N ARG A 9 2.98 38.74 -17.59
CA ARG A 9 2.34 37.41 -17.55
C ARG A 9 0.91 37.44 -16.99
N VAL A 10 0.42 38.63 -16.60
CA VAL A 10 -0.95 38.79 -16.08
C VAL A 10 -1.95 38.91 -17.25
N HIS A 11 -2.85 37.95 -17.33
CA HIS A 11 -3.94 37.96 -18.32
C HIS A 11 -5.17 38.71 -17.79
N LYS A 12 -5.90 39.41 -18.70
CA LYS A 12 -7.16 40.12 -18.37
C LYS A 12 -8.34 39.20 -18.05
N SER A 13 -8.23 37.90 -18.36
CA SER A 13 -9.26 36.91 -18.05
C SER A 13 -9.17 36.47 -16.60
N GLY A 14 -10.30 36.30 -15.92
CA GLY A 14 -10.33 35.74 -14.59
C GLY A 14 -9.74 34.32 -14.54
N ALA A 15 -8.96 34.03 -13.52
CA ALA A 15 -8.44 32.66 -13.28
C ALA A 15 -9.60 31.78 -12.79
N ILE A 16 -9.80 30.64 -13.44
CA ILE A 16 -10.73 29.63 -12.97
C ILE A 16 -9.98 28.80 -11.89
N TRP A 17 -10.53 28.78 -10.68
CA TRP A 17 -10.02 27.94 -9.62
C TRP A 17 -10.34 26.47 -9.91
N ASN A 18 -9.31 25.64 -10.04
CA ASN A 18 -9.46 24.21 -10.27
C ASN A 18 -8.75 23.45 -9.15
N VAL A 19 -9.53 22.83 -8.26
CA VAL A 19 -9.03 22.07 -7.09
C VAL A 19 -8.26 20.83 -7.54
N GLU A 20 -8.72 20.12 -8.57
CA GLU A 20 -8.04 18.92 -9.06
C GLU A 20 -6.63 19.25 -9.58
N LYS A 21 -6.48 20.39 -10.27
CA LYS A 21 -5.17 20.87 -10.72
C LYS A 21 -4.26 21.22 -9.54
N LEU A 22 -4.83 21.81 -8.48
CA LEU A 22 -4.08 22.12 -7.26
C LEU A 22 -3.61 20.84 -6.57
N ASP A 23 -4.48 19.86 -6.42
CA ASP A 23 -4.17 18.56 -5.82
C ASP A 23 -3.08 17.84 -6.63
N TRP A 24 -3.19 17.86 -7.97
CA TRP A 24 -2.14 17.32 -8.84
C TRP A 24 -0.79 18.03 -8.67
N ILE A 25 -0.78 19.37 -8.60
CA ILE A 25 0.46 20.13 -8.35
C ILE A 25 1.04 19.76 -6.99
N ASN A 26 0.20 19.71 -5.96
CA ASN A 26 0.63 19.33 -4.60
C ASN A 26 1.24 17.93 -4.57
N ALA A 27 0.63 16.94 -5.24
CA ALA A 27 1.19 15.60 -5.41
C ALA A 27 2.59 15.62 -6.05
N GLN A 28 2.83 16.49 -7.06
CA GLN A 28 4.16 16.62 -7.67
C GLN A 28 5.21 17.18 -6.70
N TYR A 29 4.82 18.08 -5.78
CA TYR A 29 5.72 18.57 -4.73
C TYR A 29 6.00 17.49 -3.69
N ILE A 30 4.97 16.74 -3.26
CA ILE A 30 5.13 15.63 -2.31
C ILE A 30 6.12 14.59 -2.84
N LYS A 31 6.01 14.21 -4.11
CA LYS A 31 6.90 13.21 -4.76
C LYS A 31 8.38 13.63 -4.81
N ARG A 32 8.65 14.93 -4.73
CA ARG A 32 10.03 15.47 -4.78
C ARG A 32 10.66 15.68 -3.42
N LEU A 33 9.91 15.44 -2.34
CA LEU A 33 10.42 15.60 -0.99
C LEU A 33 11.44 14.50 -0.67
N GLU A 34 12.56 14.89 -0.09
CA GLU A 34 13.48 13.96 0.56
C GLU A 34 12.77 13.22 1.70
N SER A 35 13.12 11.95 1.93
CA SER A 35 12.45 11.09 2.91
C SER A 35 12.38 11.69 4.31
N SER A 36 13.47 12.30 4.78
CA SER A 36 13.54 12.98 6.08
C SER A 36 12.58 14.15 6.15
N LYS A 37 12.53 14.97 5.10
CA LYS A 37 11.66 16.14 5.02
C LYS A 37 10.19 15.75 4.90
N PHE A 38 9.90 14.67 4.17
CA PHE A 38 8.56 14.12 4.08
C PHE A 38 8.04 13.71 5.46
N LYS A 39 8.82 12.93 6.23
CA LYS A 39 8.45 12.52 7.61
C LYS A 39 8.24 13.70 8.55
N GLU A 40 9.14 14.70 8.49
CA GLU A 40 9.03 15.91 9.29
C GLU A 40 7.71 16.66 9.03
N ILE A 41 7.41 16.93 7.74
CA ILE A 41 6.20 17.68 7.36
C ILE A 41 4.93 16.87 7.61
N ALA A 42 4.96 15.55 7.35
CA ALA A 42 3.84 14.66 7.60
C ALA A 42 3.62 14.37 9.10
N GLY A 43 4.60 14.67 9.96
CA GLY A 43 4.54 14.40 11.40
C GLY A 43 4.59 12.92 11.75
N ILE A 44 5.15 12.06 10.88
CA ILE A 44 5.10 10.59 11.05
C ILE A 44 6.50 9.99 11.01
N ASN A 45 7.11 9.89 12.19
CA ASN A 45 8.43 9.27 12.34
C ASN A 45 8.39 7.73 12.27
N ALA A 46 7.25 7.13 12.57
CA ALA A 46 7.06 5.66 12.58
C ALA A 46 6.97 5.03 11.19
N LEU A 47 6.79 5.83 10.13
CA LEU A 47 6.73 5.34 8.75
C LEU A 47 8.10 4.78 8.32
N PRO A 48 8.21 3.50 7.92
CA PRO A 48 9.46 2.95 7.39
C PRO A 48 9.92 3.69 6.12
N ASP A 49 11.22 3.92 5.97
CA ASP A 49 11.76 4.60 4.77
C ASP A 49 11.41 3.85 3.48
N ALA A 50 11.42 2.52 3.53
CA ALA A 50 11.02 1.67 2.42
C ALA A 50 9.55 1.86 1.98
N ALA A 51 8.68 2.40 2.85
CA ALA A 51 7.28 2.69 2.51
C ALA A 51 7.11 4.04 1.78
N ILE A 52 8.04 4.99 1.97
CA ILE A 52 7.90 6.37 1.49
C ILE A 52 7.61 6.44 -0.02
N PRO A 53 8.34 5.73 -0.91
CA PRO A 53 8.06 5.77 -2.35
C PRO A 53 6.62 5.33 -2.69
N PHE A 54 6.12 4.28 -2.02
CA PHE A 54 4.75 3.77 -2.26
C PHE A 54 3.67 4.74 -1.79
N VAL A 55 3.94 5.45 -0.70
CA VAL A 55 3.04 6.44 -0.13
C VAL A 55 3.04 7.71 -0.98
N THR A 56 4.21 8.30 -1.23
CA THR A 56 4.33 9.58 -1.96
C THR A 56 3.84 9.48 -3.41
N GLU A 57 3.97 8.32 -4.04
CA GLU A 57 3.47 8.10 -5.40
C GLU A 57 1.94 8.22 -5.50
N ARG A 58 1.22 7.91 -4.41
CA ARG A 58 -0.23 7.83 -4.36
C ARG A 58 -0.90 8.92 -3.51
N LEU A 59 -0.10 9.82 -2.95
CA LEU A 59 -0.58 10.83 -2.01
C LEU A 59 -0.79 12.16 -2.75
N ASP A 60 -2.02 12.64 -2.77
CA ASP A 60 -2.36 13.95 -3.32
C ASP A 60 -2.24 15.05 -2.25
N LYS A 61 -2.53 14.70 -0.99
CA LYS A 61 -2.47 15.61 0.17
C LYS A 61 -1.78 14.93 1.35
N LEU A 62 -0.94 15.68 2.07
CA LEU A 62 -0.29 15.15 3.27
C LEU A 62 -1.30 14.75 4.37
N THR A 63 -2.48 15.37 4.42
CA THR A 63 -3.56 15.00 5.34
C THR A 63 -4.06 13.58 5.15
N ASP A 64 -3.87 12.99 3.95
CA ASP A 64 -4.36 11.66 3.61
C ASP A 64 -3.38 10.53 4.01
N ILE A 65 -2.26 10.90 4.63
CA ILE A 65 -1.22 9.96 5.08
C ILE A 65 -1.77 8.88 6.02
N GLY A 66 -2.79 9.19 6.81
CA GLY A 66 -3.48 8.23 7.69
C GLY A 66 -4.07 7.02 6.96
N ASN A 67 -4.31 7.13 5.64
CA ASN A 67 -4.77 6.00 4.82
C ASN A 67 -3.70 4.90 4.67
N TYR A 68 -2.46 5.19 5.03
CA TYR A 68 -1.31 4.30 4.92
C TYR A 68 -0.79 3.85 6.28
N ASN A 69 -1.57 4.04 7.36
CA ASN A 69 -1.19 3.71 8.73
C ASN A 69 -0.79 2.23 8.93
N TYR A 70 -1.25 1.33 8.07
CA TYR A 70 -0.88 -0.09 8.09
C TYR A 70 0.63 -0.33 7.88
N PHE A 71 1.42 0.64 7.45
CA PHE A 71 2.86 0.49 7.40
C PHE A 71 3.54 0.57 8.79
N TRP A 72 2.89 1.21 9.77
CA TRP A 72 3.44 1.38 11.14
C TRP A 72 2.50 0.91 12.25
N GLU A 73 1.25 0.57 11.93
CA GLU A 73 0.26 0.03 12.86
C GLU A 73 -0.30 -1.29 12.38
N LYS A 74 -0.80 -2.11 13.31
CA LYS A 74 -1.55 -3.31 12.93
C LYS A 74 -2.90 -2.90 12.32
N PRO A 75 -3.29 -3.49 11.18
CA PRO A 75 -4.55 -3.14 10.54
C PRO A 75 -5.75 -3.66 11.34
N ILE A 76 -6.79 -2.82 11.43
CA ILE A 76 -8.09 -3.18 12.01
C ILE A 76 -9.09 -3.30 10.87
N TYR A 77 -9.74 -4.45 10.77
CA TYR A 77 -10.75 -4.73 9.74
C TYR A 77 -11.72 -5.82 10.20
N ASP A 78 -12.90 -5.84 9.59
CA ASP A 78 -13.87 -6.92 9.76
C ASP A 78 -13.43 -8.15 8.94
N LYS A 79 -13.65 -9.37 9.48
CA LYS A 79 -13.30 -10.62 8.81
C LYS A 79 -13.97 -10.80 7.44
N GLU A 80 -15.18 -10.25 7.26
CA GLU A 80 -15.90 -10.34 5.98
C GLU A 80 -15.15 -9.60 4.86
N LEU A 81 -14.34 -8.60 5.18
CA LEU A 81 -13.49 -7.91 4.19
C LEU A 81 -12.45 -8.85 3.55
N LEU A 82 -12.05 -9.91 4.25
CA LEU A 82 -11.12 -10.92 3.70
C LEU A 82 -11.73 -11.71 2.52
N ARG A 83 -13.06 -11.72 2.36
CA ARG A 83 -13.72 -12.48 1.31
C ARG A 83 -13.57 -11.79 -0.05
N TRP A 84 -13.12 -12.55 -1.02
CA TRP A 84 -13.11 -12.11 -2.42
C TRP A 84 -14.43 -12.42 -3.08
N LYS A 85 -15.23 -11.39 -3.42
CA LYS A 85 -16.56 -11.53 -4.07
C LYS A 85 -17.44 -12.50 -3.29
N SER A 86 -17.91 -13.56 -3.95
CA SER A 86 -18.77 -14.61 -3.38
C SER A 86 -18.00 -15.78 -2.73
N GLY A 87 -16.65 -15.65 -2.60
CA GLY A 87 -15.82 -16.68 -1.96
C GLY A 87 -16.20 -16.94 -0.50
N SER A 88 -15.99 -18.15 -0.01
CA SER A 88 -16.26 -18.53 1.38
C SER A 88 -15.12 -18.18 2.32
N LEU A 89 -15.34 -18.17 3.63
CA LEU A 89 -14.28 -18.04 4.63
C LEU A 89 -13.31 -19.24 4.60
N GLU A 90 -13.78 -20.43 4.18
CA GLU A 90 -12.90 -21.59 3.98
C GLU A 90 -11.94 -21.37 2.81
N ASP A 91 -12.37 -20.72 1.72
CA ASP A 91 -11.49 -20.34 0.62
C ASP A 91 -10.43 -19.33 1.10
N VAL A 92 -10.84 -18.35 1.91
CA VAL A 92 -9.92 -17.39 2.55
C VAL A 92 -8.88 -18.11 3.41
N LYS A 93 -9.33 -19.01 4.27
CA LYS A 93 -8.46 -19.79 5.16
C LYS A 93 -7.45 -20.63 4.38
N ARG A 94 -7.92 -21.33 3.33
CA ARG A 94 -7.07 -22.11 2.44
C ARG A 94 -6.01 -21.23 1.76
N SER A 95 -6.42 -20.13 1.21
CA SER A 95 -5.57 -19.16 0.51
C SER A 95 -4.52 -18.53 1.41
N LEU A 96 -4.91 -18.07 2.61
CA LEU A 96 -3.96 -17.50 3.57
C LEU A 96 -2.95 -18.53 4.06
N LYS A 97 -3.35 -19.79 4.28
CA LYS A 97 -2.42 -20.88 4.62
C LYS A 97 -1.42 -21.15 3.49
N MET A 98 -1.87 -21.13 2.23
CA MET A 98 -0.99 -21.29 1.08
C MET A 98 0.01 -20.12 1.00
N SER A 99 -0.49 -18.89 1.09
CA SER A 99 0.35 -17.68 1.09
C SER A 99 1.37 -17.69 2.24
N LYS A 100 0.95 -18.09 3.44
CA LYS A 100 1.84 -18.23 4.60
C LYS A 100 2.99 -19.19 4.31
N LYS A 101 2.68 -20.39 3.81
CA LYS A 101 3.70 -21.40 3.49
C LYS A 101 4.69 -20.92 2.42
N ILE A 102 4.21 -20.21 1.40
CA ILE A 102 5.07 -19.61 0.36
C ILE A 102 6.00 -18.58 0.99
N ILE A 103 5.46 -17.68 1.81
CA ILE A 103 6.22 -16.59 2.46
C ILE A 103 7.22 -17.13 3.47
N GLU A 104 6.87 -18.16 4.26
CA GLU A 104 7.77 -18.83 5.20
C GLU A 104 9.04 -19.36 4.53
N ASN A 105 8.91 -19.89 3.32
CA ASN A 105 10.02 -20.46 2.57
C ASN A 105 10.75 -19.44 1.67
N HIS A 106 10.25 -18.19 1.59
CA HIS A 106 10.79 -17.17 0.70
C HIS A 106 11.88 -16.32 1.39
N ASN A 107 12.87 -15.87 0.60
CA ASN A 107 13.94 -15.00 1.09
C ASN A 107 13.59 -13.52 0.84
N PHE A 108 13.44 -12.75 1.91
CA PHE A 108 13.10 -11.32 1.88
C PHE A 108 14.31 -10.37 1.82
N LYS A 109 15.53 -10.92 1.81
CA LYS A 109 16.75 -10.11 1.89
C LYS A 109 17.23 -9.55 0.55
N ILE A 110 16.71 -10.06 -0.56
CA ILE A 110 17.16 -9.74 -1.92
C ILE A 110 16.02 -9.05 -2.65
N GLU A 111 16.24 -7.85 -3.18
CA GLU A 111 15.22 -7.08 -3.91
C GLU A 111 14.64 -7.85 -5.12
N SER A 112 15.50 -8.55 -5.86
CA SER A 112 15.07 -9.41 -6.98
C SER A 112 14.15 -10.56 -6.57
N SER A 113 14.05 -10.86 -5.27
CA SER A 113 13.17 -11.91 -4.76
C SER A 113 11.69 -11.50 -4.72
N LYS A 114 11.36 -10.21 -4.87
CA LYS A 114 9.97 -9.74 -4.98
C LYS A 114 9.25 -10.38 -6.15
N GLU A 115 9.88 -10.39 -7.32
CA GLU A 115 9.28 -10.99 -8.51
C GLU A 115 9.12 -12.50 -8.36
N ALA A 116 10.09 -13.18 -7.77
CA ALA A 116 9.98 -14.61 -7.47
C ALA A 116 8.82 -14.90 -6.51
N LEU A 117 8.61 -14.08 -5.48
CA LEU A 117 7.46 -14.22 -4.58
C LEU A 117 6.13 -14.00 -5.32
N ARG A 118 6.09 -12.99 -6.22
CA ARG A 118 4.91 -12.72 -7.04
C ARG A 118 4.56 -13.91 -7.92
N LEU A 119 5.54 -14.52 -8.60
CA LEU A 119 5.32 -15.71 -9.42
C LEU A 119 4.78 -16.90 -8.61
N LEU A 120 5.30 -17.14 -7.41
CA LEU A 120 4.79 -18.20 -6.53
C LEU A 120 3.34 -17.97 -6.08
N LEU A 121 2.98 -16.73 -5.77
CA LEU A 121 1.60 -16.37 -5.41
C LEU A 121 0.67 -16.42 -6.64
N ASP A 122 1.15 -16.08 -7.82
CA ASP A 122 0.41 -16.21 -9.08
C ASP A 122 0.12 -17.68 -9.41
N ASP A 123 1.08 -18.56 -9.21
CA ASP A 123 0.89 -20.00 -9.42
C ASP A 123 -0.08 -20.59 -8.38
N ALA A 124 -0.04 -20.11 -7.13
CA ALA A 124 -1.06 -20.44 -6.14
C ALA A 124 -2.46 -19.97 -6.59
N GLY A 125 -2.55 -18.76 -7.16
CA GLY A 125 -3.80 -18.23 -7.73
C GLY A 125 -4.34 -19.06 -8.89
N LYS A 126 -3.47 -19.51 -9.79
CA LYS A 126 -3.84 -20.43 -10.88
C LYS A 126 -4.37 -21.77 -10.34
N SER A 127 -3.76 -22.30 -9.28
CA SER A 127 -4.20 -23.54 -8.64
C SER A 127 -5.60 -23.46 -7.99
N LEU A 128 -6.07 -22.23 -7.73
CA LEU A 128 -7.40 -21.93 -7.20
C LEU A 128 -8.35 -21.39 -8.29
N ASP A 129 -7.96 -21.46 -9.56
CA ASP A 129 -8.68 -20.91 -10.72
C ASP A 129 -8.97 -19.39 -10.63
N ASN A 130 -8.43 -18.70 -9.63
CA ASN A 130 -8.66 -17.27 -9.47
C ASN A 130 -7.56 -16.60 -8.63
N ARG A 131 -6.76 -15.73 -9.26
CA ARG A 131 -5.74 -14.92 -8.60
C ARG A 131 -6.30 -14.06 -7.45
N GLY A 132 -7.53 -13.58 -7.59
CA GLY A 132 -8.20 -12.77 -6.56
C GLY A 132 -8.38 -13.52 -5.24
N LEU A 133 -8.54 -14.84 -5.26
CA LEU A 133 -8.64 -15.65 -4.04
C LEU A 133 -7.36 -15.67 -3.21
N VAL A 134 -6.20 -15.39 -3.81
CA VAL A 134 -4.92 -15.30 -3.12
C VAL A 134 -4.59 -13.85 -2.74
N TYR A 135 -4.63 -12.96 -3.73
CA TYR A 135 -4.17 -11.58 -3.54
C TYR A 135 -5.09 -10.72 -2.69
N TRP A 136 -6.40 -10.95 -2.73
CA TRP A 136 -7.33 -10.16 -1.95
C TRP A 136 -7.24 -10.43 -0.45
N PRO A 137 -7.34 -11.69 0.04
CA PRO A 137 -7.19 -11.95 1.46
C PRO A 137 -5.82 -11.53 1.99
N LEU A 138 -4.76 -11.74 1.20
CA LEU A 138 -3.42 -11.29 1.57
C LEU A 138 -3.35 -9.76 1.69
N ARG A 139 -3.91 -9.03 0.73
CA ARG A 139 -4.00 -7.56 0.78
C ARG A 139 -4.68 -7.08 2.05
N VAL A 140 -5.85 -7.62 2.34
CA VAL A 140 -6.65 -7.22 3.51
C VAL A 140 -5.93 -7.61 4.81
N ALA A 141 -5.34 -8.80 4.89
CA ALA A 141 -4.56 -9.21 6.05
C ALA A 141 -3.40 -8.25 6.34
N LEU A 142 -2.72 -7.76 5.30
CA LEU A 142 -1.56 -6.88 5.43
C LEU A 142 -1.91 -5.41 5.65
N SER A 143 -2.95 -4.90 5.00
CA SER A 143 -3.30 -3.46 5.00
C SER A 143 -4.60 -3.11 5.70
N GLY A 144 -5.51 -4.06 5.90
CA GLY A 144 -6.88 -3.79 6.36
C GLY A 144 -7.73 -3.04 5.34
N LYS A 145 -7.29 -2.93 4.09
CA LYS A 145 -7.93 -2.13 3.05
C LYS A 145 -8.30 -2.99 1.83
N ASP A 146 -9.38 -2.59 1.16
CA ASP A 146 -9.76 -3.09 -0.16
C ASP A 146 -8.87 -2.51 -1.27
N LYS A 147 -8.37 -1.30 -1.08
CA LYS A 147 -7.44 -0.59 -1.97
C LYS A 147 -6.14 -0.28 -1.24
N SER A 148 -5.04 -0.81 -1.75
CA SER A 148 -3.68 -0.60 -1.24
C SER A 148 -2.67 -0.86 -2.37
N PRO A 149 -1.38 -0.58 -2.19
CA PRO A 149 -0.31 -1.12 -3.03
C PRO A 149 -0.39 -2.64 -3.19
N ASP A 150 0.42 -3.19 -4.07
CA ASP A 150 0.51 -4.65 -4.27
C ASP A 150 0.88 -5.34 -2.93
N PRO A 151 0.19 -6.43 -2.55
CA PRO A 151 0.48 -7.13 -1.29
C PRO A 151 1.91 -7.61 -1.15
N VAL A 152 2.58 -7.94 -2.26
CA VAL A 152 4.01 -8.32 -2.25
C VAL A 152 4.87 -7.13 -1.84
N GLU A 153 4.58 -5.94 -2.36
CA GLU A 153 5.29 -4.71 -1.99
C GLU A 153 5.10 -4.39 -0.50
N ILE A 154 3.86 -4.50 -0.02
CA ILE A 154 3.57 -4.30 1.41
C ILE A 154 4.33 -5.31 2.26
N ALA A 155 4.34 -6.59 1.87
CA ALA A 155 5.06 -7.65 2.58
C ALA A 155 6.57 -7.35 2.68
N PHE A 156 7.19 -6.87 1.60
CA PHE A 156 8.60 -6.50 1.62
C PHE A 156 8.91 -5.30 2.50
N VAL A 157 8.04 -4.28 2.53
CA VAL A 157 8.18 -3.13 3.43
C VAL A 157 8.03 -3.54 4.89
N LEU A 158 7.05 -4.39 5.20
CA LEU A 158 6.79 -4.89 6.57
C LEU A 158 7.86 -5.87 7.05
N GLY A 159 8.53 -6.54 6.12
CA GLY A 159 9.41 -7.65 6.41
C GLY A 159 8.66 -8.96 6.68
N LYS A 160 9.41 -10.08 6.63
CA LYS A 160 8.86 -11.43 6.71
C LYS A 160 8.09 -11.69 8.00
N GLU A 161 8.68 -11.34 9.14
CA GLU A 161 8.08 -11.60 10.45
C GLU A 161 6.74 -10.89 10.63
N SER A 162 6.71 -9.57 10.37
CA SER A 162 5.47 -8.79 10.47
C SER A 162 4.39 -9.28 9.50
N THR A 163 4.80 -9.69 8.29
CA THR A 163 3.91 -10.26 7.29
C THR A 163 3.26 -11.55 7.79
N LEU A 164 4.05 -12.48 8.33
CA LEU A 164 3.55 -13.75 8.86
C LEU A 164 2.63 -13.53 10.05
N ASN A 165 3.00 -12.66 10.98
CA ASN A 165 2.17 -12.31 12.14
C ASN A 165 0.80 -11.76 11.71
N ARG A 166 0.72 -10.92 10.68
CA ARG A 166 -0.56 -10.39 10.17
C ARG A 166 -1.41 -11.45 9.48
N ILE A 167 -0.78 -12.41 8.79
CA ILE A 167 -1.50 -13.56 8.23
C ILE A 167 -2.06 -14.43 9.35
N ASP A 168 -1.30 -14.65 10.42
CA ASP A 168 -1.78 -15.41 11.58
C ASP A 168 -2.91 -14.70 12.30
N ASP A 169 -2.80 -13.38 12.51
CA ASP A 169 -3.88 -12.55 13.06
C ASP A 169 -5.17 -12.67 12.19
N ALA A 170 -5.03 -12.72 10.85
CA ALA A 170 -6.17 -12.93 9.94
C ALA A 170 -6.76 -14.34 10.06
N LEU A 171 -5.92 -15.38 10.18
CA LEU A 171 -6.36 -16.76 10.34
C LEU A 171 -7.09 -17.01 11.67
N VAL A 172 -6.73 -16.27 12.72
CA VAL A 172 -7.42 -16.34 14.02
C VAL A 172 -8.81 -15.71 13.98
N LYS A 173 -9.04 -14.73 13.08
CA LYS A 173 -10.34 -14.05 12.93
C LYS A 173 -11.41 -14.91 12.23
N ILE A 174 -10.99 -15.94 11.50
CA ILE A 174 -11.85 -16.81 10.67
C ILE A 174 -11.80 -18.25 11.14
#